data_6258f8bd6a76dd3fe041a79847e08326
#
_entry.id   6258f8bd6a76dd3fe041a79847e08326
#
_cell.length_a   1.000
_cell.length_b   1.000
_cell.length_c   1.000
_cell.angle_alpha   90.00
_cell.angle_beta   90.00
_cell.angle_gamma   90.00
#
_symmetry.space_group_name_H-M   'P 1'
#
loop_
_entity.id
_entity.type
_entity.pdbx_description
1 polymer ?
#
loop_
_entity_poly.entity_id
_entity_poly.type
_entity_poly.pdbx_seq_one_letter_code
_entity_poly.pdbx_strand_id
1 'polypeptide(L)'
;MITIAISKGSGSPSYANYATWLHAVDPSIRIVDCQPLSVEEAVAALDACDGLILTGGPDVAPERYEQPDVRHLCQTIDDERDAKEFALVERARDLRLPTLGICRGAQVLNVAYGGTLVADIPSQRPSQEQHGSIDSVDATHDLHVESGSILKYICGVMDSTVNSSHHQAVDHIAQLFTVSARSADGTIEAFEWGDATLGGKPFLLGVQWHPERMAFDMPMSGSIAQHFVHEADAFRSLIRPR
;
A
#
# COMPACT_ATOMS: atom_id res chain seq x y z
N MET A 1 -6.54 -22.45 -5.11
CA MET A 1 -7.28 -21.20 -4.85
C MET A 1 -6.37 -20.28 -4.07
N ILE A 2 -6.14 -19.07 -4.55
CA ILE A 2 -5.30 -18.05 -3.90
C ILE A 2 -6.10 -17.42 -2.76
N THR A 3 -5.43 -17.17 -1.63
CA THR A 3 -6.04 -16.52 -0.46
C THR A 3 -5.28 -15.24 -0.15
N ILE A 4 -5.96 -14.08 -0.19
CA ILE A 4 -5.38 -12.76 0.06
C ILE A 4 -5.97 -12.19 1.36
N ALA A 5 -5.09 -11.80 2.28
CA ALA A 5 -5.47 -11.02 3.45
C ALA A 5 -5.60 -9.54 3.06
N ILE A 6 -6.63 -8.88 3.54
CA ILE A 6 -6.86 -7.44 3.42
C ILE A 6 -6.93 -6.88 4.84
N SER A 7 -6.09 -5.90 5.17
CA SER A 7 -6.01 -5.36 6.54
C SER A 7 -7.34 -4.76 7.01
N LYS A 8 -8.08 -4.13 6.08
CA LYS A 8 -9.46 -3.66 6.28
C LYS A 8 -10.24 -3.79 4.98
N GLY A 9 -11.13 -4.77 4.92
CA GLY A 9 -12.00 -5.05 3.76
C GLY A 9 -13.46 -4.65 3.96
N SER A 10 -13.83 -4.21 5.17
CA SER A 10 -15.20 -3.87 5.53
C SER A 10 -15.31 -2.60 6.38
N GLY A 11 -16.53 -2.22 6.77
CA GLY A 11 -16.81 -1.04 7.60
C GLY A 11 -17.24 0.21 6.80
N SER A 12 -16.99 0.25 5.49
CA SER A 12 -17.59 1.23 4.56
C SER A 12 -17.61 0.68 3.13
N PRO A 13 -18.45 1.22 2.23
CA PRO A 13 -18.50 0.77 0.83
C PRO A 13 -17.17 0.86 0.08
N SER A 14 -16.34 1.85 0.40
CA SER A 14 -15.03 2.04 -0.25
C SER A 14 -14.06 0.89 -0.01
N TYR A 15 -14.15 0.22 1.13
CA TYR A 15 -13.30 -0.95 1.43
C TYR A 15 -13.67 -2.19 0.60
N ALA A 16 -14.90 -2.30 0.11
CA ALA A 16 -15.30 -3.41 -0.78
C ALA A 16 -14.59 -3.34 -2.15
N ASN A 17 -14.08 -2.17 -2.56
CA ASN A 17 -13.38 -1.99 -3.82
C ASN A 17 -12.12 -2.87 -3.92
N TYR A 18 -11.40 -3.11 -2.83
CA TYR A 18 -10.21 -3.97 -2.83
C TYR A 18 -10.54 -5.40 -3.27
N ALA A 19 -11.60 -5.99 -2.70
CA ALA A 19 -12.04 -7.32 -3.09
C ALA A 19 -12.56 -7.34 -4.53
N THR A 20 -13.35 -6.35 -4.94
CA THR A 20 -13.86 -6.20 -6.30
C THR A 20 -12.72 -6.11 -7.32
N TRP A 21 -11.69 -5.31 -7.01
CA TRP A 21 -10.51 -5.10 -7.85
C TRP A 21 -9.69 -6.39 -8.02
N LEU A 22 -9.50 -7.17 -6.94
CA LEU A 22 -8.85 -8.47 -7.03
C LEU A 22 -9.69 -9.50 -7.80
N HIS A 23 -11.01 -9.52 -7.57
CA HIS A 23 -11.91 -10.42 -8.29
C HIS A 23 -12.04 -10.10 -9.78
N ALA A 24 -11.68 -8.89 -10.21
CA ALA A 24 -11.56 -8.57 -11.63
C ALA A 24 -10.38 -9.30 -12.31
N VAL A 25 -9.36 -9.72 -11.53
CA VAL A 25 -8.26 -10.57 -12.00
C VAL A 25 -8.68 -12.04 -12.01
N ASP A 26 -9.16 -12.52 -10.86
CA ASP A 26 -9.61 -13.91 -10.69
C ASP A 26 -10.74 -13.97 -9.65
N PRO A 27 -12.00 -14.25 -10.06
CA PRO A 27 -13.14 -14.30 -9.16
C PRO A 27 -13.07 -15.46 -8.14
N SER A 28 -12.12 -16.38 -8.28
CA SER A 28 -11.92 -17.47 -7.33
C SER A 28 -11.04 -17.09 -6.14
N ILE A 29 -10.44 -15.90 -6.11
CA ILE A 29 -9.60 -15.43 -5.00
C ILE A 29 -10.43 -15.40 -3.71
N ARG A 30 -9.92 -16.05 -2.67
CA ARG A 30 -10.49 -15.98 -1.33
C ARG A 30 -9.95 -14.76 -0.60
N ILE A 31 -10.83 -13.93 -0.08
CA ILE A 31 -10.48 -12.76 0.73
C ILE A 31 -10.60 -13.11 2.21
N VAL A 32 -9.58 -12.75 2.98
CA VAL A 32 -9.58 -12.74 4.44
C VAL A 32 -9.58 -11.28 4.90
N ASP A 33 -10.73 -10.81 5.40
CA ASP A 33 -10.84 -9.47 5.99
C ASP A 33 -10.33 -9.50 7.42
N CYS A 34 -9.25 -8.77 7.70
CA CYS A 34 -8.65 -8.67 9.04
C CYS A 34 -9.35 -7.65 9.94
N GLN A 35 -10.29 -6.84 9.41
CA GLN A 35 -10.97 -5.80 10.20
C GLN A 35 -11.68 -6.34 11.44
N PRO A 36 -12.52 -7.39 11.37
CA PRO A 36 -13.26 -7.90 12.53
C PRO A 36 -12.41 -8.74 13.50
N LEU A 37 -11.17 -9.06 13.14
CA LEU A 37 -10.30 -9.95 13.91
C LEU A 37 -9.54 -9.17 14.99
N SER A 38 -9.20 -9.83 16.11
CA SER A 38 -8.21 -9.32 17.04
C SER A 38 -6.83 -9.24 16.36
N VAL A 39 -5.84 -8.60 17.00
CA VAL A 39 -4.47 -8.56 16.48
C VAL A 39 -3.91 -9.97 16.31
N GLU A 40 -4.06 -10.81 17.34
CA GLU A 40 -3.57 -12.20 17.36
C GLU A 40 -4.24 -13.05 16.30
N GLU A 41 -5.57 -12.94 16.15
CA GLU A 41 -6.33 -13.66 15.13
C GLU A 41 -5.94 -13.23 13.72
N ALA A 42 -5.76 -11.92 13.49
CA ALA A 42 -5.35 -11.39 12.19
C ALA A 42 -3.93 -11.84 11.81
N VAL A 43 -2.99 -11.82 12.76
CA VAL A 43 -1.62 -12.32 12.57
C VAL A 43 -1.62 -13.82 12.26
N ALA A 44 -2.39 -14.62 13.01
CA ALA A 44 -2.50 -16.06 12.78
C ALA A 44 -3.16 -16.39 11.43
N ALA A 45 -4.12 -15.56 10.97
CA ALA A 45 -4.77 -15.76 9.68
C ALA A 45 -3.80 -15.66 8.49
N LEU A 46 -2.71 -14.87 8.62
CA LEU A 46 -1.69 -14.75 7.56
C LEU A 46 -1.00 -16.08 7.26
N ASP A 47 -0.95 -17.00 8.22
CA ASP A 47 -0.35 -18.33 8.02
C ASP A 47 -1.05 -19.14 6.93
N ALA A 48 -2.31 -18.82 6.63
CA ALA A 48 -3.09 -19.44 5.57
C ALA A 48 -3.24 -18.57 4.31
N CYS A 49 -2.62 -17.37 4.27
CA CYS A 49 -2.73 -16.45 3.15
C CYS A 49 -1.51 -16.53 2.22
N ASP A 50 -1.71 -16.18 0.97
CA ASP A 50 -0.69 -16.19 -0.08
C ASP A 50 -0.22 -14.77 -0.43
N GLY A 51 -0.88 -13.73 0.11
CA GLY A 51 -0.53 -12.32 -0.04
C GLY A 51 -1.25 -11.45 0.98
N LEU A 52 -0.71 -10.24 1.21
CA LEU A 52 -1.27 -9.22 2.10
C LEU A 52 -1.46 -7.90 1.36
N ILE A 53 -2.66 -7.30 1.48
CA ILE A 53 -2.91 -5.90 1.13
C ILE A 53 -3.14 -5.09 2.40
N LEU A 54 -2.32 -4.06 2.59
CA LEU A 54 -2.57 -3.00 3.56
C LEU A 54 -3.35 -1.90 2.86
N THR A 55 -4.52 -1.54 3.39
CA THR A 55 -5.48 -0.67 2.71
C THR A 55 -5.36 0.80 3.12
N GLY A 56 -5.96 1.68 2.34
CA GLY A 56 -6.12 3.09 2.68
C GLY A 56 -6.89 3.32 3.99
N GLY A 57 -6.90 4.54 4.49
CA GLY A 57 -7.60 4.86 5.75
C GLY A 57 -7.13 6.14 6.43
N PRO A 58 -7.41 6.30 7.73
CA PRO A 58 -7.02 7.45 8.51
C PRO A 58 -5.50 7.52 8.73
N ASP A 59 -5.04 8.57 9.38
CA ASP A 59 -3.63 8.86 9.57
C ASP A 59 -2.89 7.80 10.39
N VAL A 60 -1.61 7.61 10.08
CA VAL A 60 -0.69 6.82 10.90
C VAL A 60 -0.26 7.69 12.09
N ALA A 61 -0.30 7.14 13.30
CA ALA A 61 0.11 7.85 14.50
C ALA A 61 1.58 8.30 14.43
N PRO A 62 1.89 9.59 14.66
CA PRO A 62 3.24 10.11 14.50
C PRO A 62 4.23 9.57 15.53
N GLU A 63 3.77 9.00 16.63
CA GLU A 63 4.58 8.24 17.57
C GLU A 63 5.22 7.00 16.94
N ARG A 64 4.60 6.44 15.88
CA ARG A 64 5.11 5.28 15.15
C ARG A 64 6.37 5.60 14.33
N TYR A 65 6.56 6.87 13.97
CA TYR A 65 7.74 7.34 13.22
C TYR A 65 8.53 8.41 13.98
N GLU A 66 8.46 8.36 15.34
CA GLU A 66 9.26 9.16 16.28
C GLU A 66 9.06 10.69 16.16
N GLN A 67 7.88 11.12 15.71
CA GLN A 67 7.53 12.53 15.57
C GLN A 67 6.26 12.93 16.35
N PRO A 68 6.17 12.69 17.68
CA PRO A 68 4.95 12.96 18.45
C PRO A 68 4.52 14.44 18.43
N ASP A 69 5.46 15.36 18.20
CA ASP A 69 5.21 16.80 18.19
C ASP A 69 4.31 17.24 17.03
N VAL A 70 4.23 16.45 15.94
CA VAL A 70 3.36 16.76 14.79
C VAL A 70 1.95 16.15 14.89
N ARG A 71 1.59 15.53 16.02
CA ARG A 71 0.26 14.91 16.20
C ARG A 71 -0.89 15.89 16.00
N HIS A 72 -0.68 17.17 16.27
CA HIS A 72 -1.68 18.23 16.06
C HIS A 72 -1.99 18.50 14.58
N LEU A 73 -1.18 18.00 13.64
CA LEU A 73 -1.39 18.08 12.19
C LEU A 73 -2.19 16.89 11.67
N CYS A 74 -2.29 15.80 12.43
CA CYS A 74 -3.07 14.63 12.05
C CYS A 74 -4.56 14.90 12.23
N GLN A 75 -5.38 14.31 11.36
CA GLN A 75 -6.84 14.45 11.38
C GLN A 75 -7.47 13.39 12.27
N THR A 76 -7.44 12.14 11.83
CA THR A 76 -8.01 11.00 12.57
C THR A 76 -6.97 9.91 12.67
N ILE A 77 -6.74 9.42 13.87
CA ILE A 77 -5.83 8.31 14.16
C ILE A 77 -6.65 7.15 14.72
N ASP A 78 -6.34 5.94 14.28
CA ASP A 78 -6.91 4.68 14.76
C ASP A 78 -5.76 3.82 15.33
N ASP A 79 -5.47 4.01 16.62
CA ASP A 79 -4.35 3.35 17.30
C ASP A 79 -4.49 1.81 17.32
N GLU A 80 -5.73 1.28 17.36
CA GLU A 80 -5.98 -0.16 17.32
C GLU A 80 -5.66 -0.73 15.94
N ARG A 81 -6.05 0.00 14.89
CA ARG A 81 -5.72 -0.35 13.53
C ARG A 81 -4.20 -0.26 13.27
N ASP A 82 -3.55 0.79 13.79
CA ASP A 82 -2.09 0.90 13.73
C ASP A 82 -1.44 -0.34 14.35
N ALA A 83 -1.80 -0.70 15.59
CA ALA A 83 -1.25 -1.86 16.26
C ALA A 83 -1.42 -3.14 15.43
N LYS A 84 -2.60 -3.34 14.86
CA LYS A 84 -2.91 -4.51 14.01
C LYS A 84 -2.08 -4.51 12.73
N GLU A 85 -2.05 -3.41 11.98
CA GLU A 85 -1.35 -3.38 10.68
C GLU A 85 0.17 -3.48 10.83
N PHE A 86 0.77 -2.89 11.87
CA PHE A 86 2.18 -3.08 12.16
C PHE A 86 2.51 -4.55 12.49
N ALA A 87 1.67 -5.23 13.27
CA ALA A 87 1.82 -6.66 13.55
C ALA A 87 1.64 -7.53 12.28
N LEU A 88 0.72 -7.16 11.39
CA LEU A 88 0.55 -7.82 10.09
C LEU A 88 1.81 -7.67 9.21
N VAL A 89 2.41 -6.47 9.17
CA VAL A 89 3.67 -6.24 8.42
C VAL A 89 4.81 -7.09 8.97
N GLU A 90 4.96 -7.14 10.29
CA GLU A 90 5.99 -7.98 10.94
C GLU A 90 5.80 -9.45 10.57
N ARG A 91 4.57 -9.97 10.68
CA ARG A 91 4.28 -11.36 10.32
C ARG A 91 4.47 -11.63 8.82
N ALA A 92 4.03 -10.73 7.95
CA ALA A 92 4.23 -10.86 6.50
C ALA A 92 5.71 -10.91 6.13
N ARG A 93 6.56 -10.10 6.80
CA ARG A 93 8.02 -10.15 6.65
C ARG A 93 8.58 -11.51 7.03
N ASP A 94 8.18 -12.07 8.18
CA ASP A 94 8.66 -13.37 8.66
C ASP A 94 8.24 -14.51 7.73
N LEU A 95 7.02 -14.46 7.21
CA LEU A 95 6.48 -15.41 6.23
C LEU A 95 7.04 -15.20 4.82
N ARG A 96 7.70 -14.06 4.55
CA ARG A 96 8.09 -13.61 3.20
C ARG A 96 6.90 -13.49 2.25
N LEU A 97 5.80 -13.01 2.77
CA LEU A 97 4.53 -12.92 2.06
C LEU A 97 4.55 -11.76 1.06
N PRO A 98 4.14 -11.94 -0.20
CA PRO A 98 3.91 -10.85 -1.13
C PRO A 98 3.01 -9.78 -0.49
N THR A 99 3.46 -8.53 -0.49
CA THR A 99 2.78 -7.45 0.24
C THR A 99 2.60 -6.23 -0.65
N LEU A 100 1.37 -5.70 -0.68
CA LEU A 100 1.01 -4.46 -1.36
C LEU A 100 0.45 -3.47 -0.34
N GLY A 101 1.05 -2.28 -0.25
CA GLY A 101 0.53 -1.17 0.55
C GLY A 101 -0.15 -0.13 -0.36
N ILE A 102 -1.37 0.27 -0.03
CA ILE A 102 -2.16 1.25 -0.79
C ILE A 102 -2.49 2.45 0.10
N CYS A 103 -2.13 3.66 -0.34
CA CYS A 103 -2.33 4.93 0.36
C CYS A 103 -1.77 4.85 1.80
N ARG A 104 -2.62 4.87 2.82
CA ARG A 104 -2.19 4.66 4.21
C ARG A 104 -1.37 3.36 4.38
N GLY A 105 -1.73 2.29 3.66
CA GLY A 105 -1.00 1.02 3.73
C GLY A 105 0.46 1.14 3.24
N ALA A 106 0.74 1.98 2.24
CA ALA A 106 2.11 2.30 1.84
C ALA A 106 2.85 3.08 2.94
N GLN A 107 2.17 4.02 3.59
CA GLN A 107 2.74 4.78 4.72
C GLN A 107 3.09 3.86 5.90
N VAL A 108 2.18 2.94 6.27
CA VAL A 108 2.44 1.91 7.30
C VAL A 108 3.66 1.05 6.94
N LEU A 109 3.76 0.59 5.68
CA LEU A 109 4.93 -0.16 5.21
C LEU A 109 6.22 0.64 5.38
N ASN A 110 6.26 1.89 4.93
CA ASN A 110 7.44 2.73 5.07
C ASN A 110 7.87 2.88 6.53
N VAL A 111 6.91 3.21 7.41
CA VAL A 111 7.18 3.40 8.85
C VAL A 111 7.61 2.09 9.52
N ALA A 112 6.97 0.97 9.21
CA ALA A 112 7.32 -0.34 9.78
C ALA A 112 8.76 -0.80 9.43
N TYR A 113 9.33 -0.25 8.35
CA TYR A 113 10.71 -0.49 7.94
C TYR A 113 11.67 0.66 8.33
N GLY A 114 11.21 1.63 9.15
CA GLY A 114 12.04 2.68 9.74
C GLY A 114 12.09 3.99 8.93
N GLY A 115 11.16 4.18 8.00
CA GLY A 115 10.95 5.47 7.34
C GLY A 115 10.08 6.43 8.14
N THR A 116 9.91 7.66 7.66
CA THR A 116 9.08 8.70 8.28
C THR A 116 8.03 9.24 7.33
N LEU A 117 7.07 10.02 7.85
CA LEU A 117 5.99 10.63 7.07
C LEU A 117 6.00 12.14 7.19
N VAL A 118 5.52 12.81 6.16
CA VAL A 118 4.96 14.16 6.21
C VAL A 118 3.58 14.01 6.82
N ALA A 119 3.36 14.61 7.98
CA ALA A 119 2.09 14.48 8.71
C ALA A 119 0.95 15.28 8.08
N ASP A 120 1.28 16.35 7.36
CA ASP A 120 0.32 17.16 6.61
C ASP A 120 1.04 17.92 5.49
N ILE A 121 0.81 17.51 4.25
CA ILE A 121 1.45 18.12 3.08
C ILE A 121 1.19 19.62 3.00
N PRO A 122 -0.06 20.12 3.11
CA PRO A 122 -0.33 21.55 3.01
C PRO A 122 0.43 22.42 4.01
N SER A 123 0.63 21.92 5.24
CA SER A 123 1.30 22.66 6.31
C SER A 123 2.82 22.55 6.26
N GLN A 124 3.35 21.38 5.90
CA GLN A 124 4.78 21.08 5.99
C GLN A 124 5.51 21.21 4.65
N ARG A 125 4.80 20.98 3.54
CA ARG A 125 5.34 21.01 2.16
C ARG A 125 4.33 21.65 1.20
N PRO A 126 3.98 22.95 1.38
CA PRO A 126 2.99 23.60 0.53
C PRO A 126 3.41 23.55 -0.95
N SER A 127 2.51 23.07 -1.80
CA SER A 127 2.69 22.96 -3.24
C SER A 127 1.42 23.42 -3.97
N GLN A 128 1.48 23.51 -5.31
CA GLN A 128 0.32 23.74 -6.16
C GLN A 128 -0.40 22.43 -6.54
N GLU A 129 0.24 21.29 -6.28
CA GLU A 129 -0.32 19.97 -6.53
C GLU A 129 -1.40 19.65 -5.50
N GLN A 130 -2.53 19.12 -5.97
CA GLN A 130 -3.64 18.74 -5.11
C GLN A 130 -3.56 17.23 -4.80
N HIS A 131 -3.24 16.90 -3.55
CA HIS A 131 -3.17 15.52 -3.06
C HIS A 131 -4.43 15.07 -2.32
N GLY A 132 -5.11 15.99 -1.65
CA GLY A 132 -6.34 15.71 -0.92
C GLY A 132 -7.58 15.71 -1.81
N SER A 133 -8.59 14.92 -1.42
CA SER A 133 -9.91 14.97 -2.06
C SER A 133 -10.61 16.30 -1.80
N ILE A 134 -11.43 16.73 -2.75
CA ILE A 134 -12.29 17.91 -2.63
C ILE A 134 -13.75 17.44 -2.73
N ASP A 135 -14.58 17.81 -1.77
CA ASP A 135 -16.00 17.42 -1.72
C ASP A 135 -16.22 15.90 -1.90
N SER A 136 -15.34 15.09 -1.30
CA SER A 136 -15.35 13.61 -1.40
C SER A 136 -15.06 13.07 -2.81
N VAL A 137 -14.54 13.89 -3.71
CA VAL A 137 -14.03 13.48 -5.02
C VAL A 137 -12.53 13.42 -4.95
N ASP A 138 -11.95 12.29 -5.34
CA ASP A 138 -10.49 12.13 -5.40
C ASP A 138 -9.91 13.19 -6.36
N ALA A 139 -8.83 13.87 -5.95
CA ALA A 139 -8.03 14.66 -6.84
C ALA A 139 -7.33 13.78 -7.88
N THR A 140 -6.70 14.38 -8.87
CA THR A 140 -5.85 13.68 -9.83
C THR A 140 -4.59 14.51 -10.04
N HIS A 141 -3.45 13.85 -10.20
CA HIS A 141 -2.19 14.49 -10.55
C HIS A 141 -1.35 13.59 -11.45
N ASP A 142 -0.35 14.20 -12.08
CA ASP A 142 0.60 13.49 -12.91
C ASP A 142 1.58 12.69 -12.04
N LEU A 143 2.02 11.56 -12.58
CA LEU A 143 2.94 10.62 -11.97
C LEU A 143 4.10 10.34 -12.91
N HIS A 144 5.31 10.48 -12.40
CA HIS A 144 6.52 10.04 -13.09
C HIS A 144 7.08 8.77 -12.44
N VAL A 145 7.29 7.71 -13.24
CA VAL A 145 7.77 6.40 -12.79
C VAL A 145 9.26 6.28 -13.09
N GLU A 146 10.03 5.87 -12.09
CA GLU A 146 11.47 5.70 -12.20
C GLU A 146 11.85 4.56 -13.17
N SER A 147 12.82 4.84 -14.04
CA SER A 147 13.34 3.84 -14.97
C SER A 147 14.03 2.70 -14.21
N GLY A 148 13.79 1.46 -14.62
CA GLY A 148 14.38 0.28 -13.96
C GLY A 148 13.64 -0.20 -12.71
N SER A 149 12.55 0.46 -12.29
CA SER A 149 11.71 0.01 -11.20
C SER A 149 10.85 -1.20 -11.58
N ILE A 150 10.44 -1.99 -10.58
CA ILE A 150 9.43 -3.04 -10.75
C ILE A 150 8.10 -2.42 -11.19
N LEU A 151 7.74 -1.25 -10.63
CA LEU A 151 6.54 -0.53 -11.05
C LEU A 151 6.56 -0.21 -12.55
N LYS A 152 7.70 0.25 -13.10
CA LYS A 152 7.85 0.45 -14.55
C LYS A 152 7.68 -0.82 -15.34
N TYR A 153 8.25 -1.93 -14.85
CA TYR A 153 8.08 -3.24 -15.47
C TYR A 153 6.61 -3.69 -15.48
N ILE A 154 5.89 -3.50 -14.37
CA ILE A 154 4.48 -3.86 -14.22
C ILE A 154 3.57 -3.03 -15.14
N CYS A 155 3.71 -1.71 -15.09
CA CYS A 155 2.78 -0.79 -15.73
C CYS A 155 3.16 -0.43 -17.17
N GLY A 156 4.41 -0.63 -17.56
CA GLY A 156 4.89 -0.40 -18.95
C GLY A 156 5.05 1.07 -19.35
N VAL A 157 4.71 2.04 -18.47
CA VAL A 157 4.72 3.47 -18.79
C VAL A 157 5.69 4.24 -17.86
N MET A 158 6.20 5.39 -18.34
CA MET A 158 7.05 6.29 -17.53
C MET A 158 6.24 7.42 -16.92
N ASP A 159 5.19 7.85 -17.61
CA ASP A 159 4.32 8.93 -17.18
C ASP A 159 2.87 8.46 -17.21
N SER A 160 2.11 8.86 -16.22
CA SER A 160 0.68 8.52 -16.08
C SER A 160 -0.02 9.59 -15.26
N THR A 161 -1.33 9.46 -15.14
CA THR A 161 -2.15 10.24 -14.19
C THR A 161 -2.79 9.26 -13.22
N VAL A 162 -2.81 9.61 -11.93
CA VAL A 162 -3.42 8.80 -10.86
C VAL A 162 -4.41 9.62 -10.05
N ASN A 163 -5.33 8.93 -9.37
CA ASN A 163 -6.19 9.56 -8.38
C ASN A 163 -5.42 9.83 -7.08
N SER A 164 -5.88 10.78 -6.28
CA SER A 164 -5.22 11.17 -5.04
C SER A 164 -6.24 11.58 -3.97
N SER A 165 -6.07 11.06 -2.76
CA SER A 165 -6.98 11.30 -1.63
C SER A 165 -6.23 11.18 -0.31
N HIS A 166 -5.12 11.91 -0.18
CA HIS A 166 -4.27 11.89 1.01
C HIS A 166 -3.75 13.28 1.35
N HIS A 167 -3.47 13.53 2.62
CA HIS A 167 -2.79 14.72 3.09
C HIS A 167 -1.48 14.39 3.81
N GLN A 168 -1.26 13.11 4.15
CA GLN A 168 0.03 12.58 4.59
C GLN A 168 0.78 11.96 3.41
N ALA A 169 2.11 11.91 3.47
CA ALA A 169 2.96 11.27 2.47
C ALA A 169 4.22 10.68 3.10
N VAL A 170 4.92 9.81 2.37
CA VAL A 170 6.26 9.37 2.74
C VAL A 170 7.21 10.57 2.73
N ASP A 171 7.96 10.77 3.84
CA ASP A 171 8.99 11.79 3.98
C ASP A 171 10.37 11.18 3.69
N HIS A 172 10.92 10.44 4.65
CA HIS A 172 12.14 9.67 4.45
C HIS A 172 11.78 8.23 4.15
N ILE A 173 12.24 7.77 2.99
CA ILE A 173 12.06 6.37 2.60
C ILE A 173 12.90 5.46 3.49
N ALA A 174 12.36 4.33 3.93
CA ALA A 174 13.09 3.34 4.69
C ALA A 174 14.32 2.83 3.92
N GLN A 175 15.43 2.59 4.61
CA GLN A 175 16.73 2.29 3.99
C GLN A 175 16.70 1.08 3.03
N LEU A 176 15.80 0.13 3.25
CA LEU A 176 15.67 -1.06 2.40
C LEU A 176 14.86 -0.81 1.12
N PHE A 177 14.24 0.33 0.99
CA PHE A 177 13.38 0.68 -0.14
C PHE A 177 14.06 1.68 -1.09
N THR A 178 13.55 1.73 -2.30
CA THR A 178 13.84 2.75 -3.30
C THR A 178 12.54 3.35 -3.80
N VAL A 179 12.57 4.62 -4.14
CA VAL A 179 11.43 5.30 -4.76
C VAL A 179 11.25 4.79 -6.17
N SER A 180 10.02 4.44 -6.54
CA SER A 180 9.65 3.96 -7.88
C SER A 180 8.73 4.92 -8.63
N ALA A 181 8.10 5.89 -7.95
CA ALA A 181 7.39 7.00 -8.61
C ALA A 181 7.27 8.24 -7.74
N ARG A 182 7.11 9.41 -8.41
CA ARG A 182 6.88 10.71 -7.79
C ARG A 182 5.83 11.51 -8.55
N SER A 183 5.12 12.38 -7.85
CA SER A 183 4.33 13.47 -8.44
C SER A 183 5.22 14.62 -8.90
N ALA A 184 4.64 15.60 -9.62
CA ALA A 184 5.38 16.74 -10.17
C ALA A 184 6.01 17.63 -9.09
N ASP A 185 5.44 17.70 -7.89
CA ASP A 185 5.98 18.45 -6.75
C ASP A 185 7.06 17.67 -5.97
N GLY A 186 7.39 16.43 -6.41
CA GLY A 186 8.41 15.57 -5.82
C GLY A 186 7.92 14.68 -4.67
N THR A 187 6.63 14.71 -4.34
CA THR A 187 6.05 13.79 -3.34
C THR A 187 6.28 12.34 -3.77
N ILE A 188 6.68 11.50 -2.83
CA ILE A 188 6.90 10.07 -3.08
C ILE A 188 5.53 9.40 -3.22
N GLU A 189 5.28 8.86 -4.41
CA GLU A 189 4.01 8.24 -4.77
C GLU A 189 4.10 6.70 -4.82
N ALA A 190 5.30 6.15 -5.03
CA ALA A 190 5.51 4.71 -4.93
C ALA A 190 6.95 4.37 -4.53
N PHE A 191 7.09 3.18 -3.93
CA PHE A 191 8.37 2.62 -3.54
C PHE A 191 8.32 1.08 -3.55
N GLU A 192 9.49 0.47 -3.65
CA GLU A 192 9.71 -0.96 -3.72
C GLU A 192 11.03 -1.33 -3.05
N TRP A 193 11.44 -2.60 -3.06
CA TRP A 193 12.76 -2.98 -2.56
C TRP A 193 13.89 -2.27 -3.32
N GLY A 194 14.82 -1.65 -2.60
CA GLY A 194 15.96 -0.92 -3.18
C GLY A 194 16.96 -1.78 -3.94
N ASP A 195 16.95 -3.08 -3.72
CA ASP A 195 17.78 -4.02 -4.44
C ASP A 195 16.95 -5.26 -4.81
N ALA A 196 16.21 -5.13 -5.91
CA ALA A 196 15.39 -6.20 -6.48
C ALA A 196 16.26 -7.34 -7.08
N THR A 197 17.56 -7.10 -7.32
CA THR A 197 18.49 -8.09 -7.88
C THR A 197 18.96 -9.09 -6.85
N LEU A 198 18.86 -8.80 -5.56
CA LEU A 198 19.10 -9.76 -4.50
C LEU A 198 17.96 -10.80 -4.48
N GLY A 199 18.16 -11.90 -5.18
CA GLY A 199 17.20 -13.00 -5.28
C GLY A 199 16.65 -13.42 -3.93
N GLY A 200 15.34 -13.75 -3.92
CA GLY A 200 14.68 -14.30 -2.74
C GLY A 200 13.99 -13.27 -1.84
N LYS A 201 13.89 -11.98 -2.18
CA LYS A 201 12.97 -11.07 -1.52
C LYS A 201 11.55 -11.32 -2.02
N PRO A 202 10.52 -11.31 -1.15
CA PRO A 202 9.14 -11.38 -1.59
C PRO A 202 8.76 -10.12 -2.36
N PHE A 203 7.72 -10.18 -3.19
CA PHE A 203 7.15 -8.97 -3.77
C PHE A 203 6.74 -7.98 -2.67
N LEU A 204 7.12 -6.71 -2.82
CA LEU A 204 6.66 -5.60 -2.01
C LEU A 204 6.57 -4.36 -2.87
N LEU A 205 5.41 -3.72 -2.85
CA LEU A 205 5.15 -2.45 -3.51
C LEU A 205 4.29 -1.58 -2.59
N GLY A 206 4.69 -0.33 -2.39
CA GLY A 206 3.86 0.70 -1.79
C GLY A 206 3.44 1.69 -2.86
N VAL A 207 2.13 2.02 -2.95
CA VAL A 207 1.58 3.05 -3.84
C VAL A 207 0.72 4.01 -3.02
N GLN A 208 0.87 5.32 -3.26
CA GLN A 208 0.17 6.34 -2.49
C GLN A 208 -1.24 6.60 -3.02
N TRP A 209 -1.48 6.39 -4.33
CA TRP A 209 -2.81 6.49 -4.94
C TRP A 209 -3.69 5.27 -4.63
N HIS A 210 -4.92 5.29 -5.14
CA HIS A 210 -5.91 4.24 -4.95
C HIS A 210 -6.18 3.48 -6.28
N PRO A 211 -5.37 2.47 -6.64
CA PRO A 211 -5.58 1.70 -7.87
C PRO A 211 -6.93 0.98 -7.91
N GLU A 212 -7.48 0.61 -6.74
CA GLU A 212 -8.79 -0.05 -6.60
C GLU A 212 -9.98 0.87 -6.88
N ARG A 213 -9.75 2.18 -7.05
CA ARG A 213 -10.77 3.18 -7.41
C ARG A 213 -10.64 3.66 -8.85
N MET A 214 -9.58 3.26 -9.56
CA MET A 214 -9.35 3.61 -10.95
C MET A 214 -10.00 2.58 -11.89
N ALA A 215 -10.19 2.95 -13.16
CA ALA A 215 -10.63 2.00 -14.18
C ALA A 215 -9.61 0.86 -14.31
N PHE A 216 -10.08 -0.38 -14.34
CA PHE A 216 -9.22 -1.56 -14.30
C PHE A 216 -8.28 -1.70 -15.50
N ASP A 217 -8.65 -1.14 -16.65
CA ASP A 217 -7.84 -1.14 -17.87
C ASP A 217 -6.70 -0.10 -17.87
N MET A 218 -6.66 0.77 -16.84
CA MET A 218 -5.54 1.70 -16.67
C MET A 218 -4.29 0.98 -16.17
N PRO A 219 -3.09 1.28 -16.72
CA PRO A 219 -1.83 0.64 -16.28
C PRO A 219 -1.56 0.76 -14.78
N MET A 220 -1.90 1.92 -14.18
CA MET A 220 -1.70 2.18 -12.74
C MET A 220 -2.80 1.55 -11.86
N SER A 221 -3.65 0.69 -12.42
CA SER A 221 -4.68 -0.08 -11.70
C SER A 221 -4.55 -1.58 -11.98
N GLY A 222 -5.13 -2.09 -13.06
CA GLY A 222 -5.25 -3.53 -13.32
C GLY A 222 -3.92 -4.26 -13.45
N SER A 223 -2.88 -3.62 -14.01
CA SER A 223 -1.56 -4.25 -14.10
C SER A 223 -0.97 -4.54 -12.73
N ILE A 224 -1.19 -3.66 -11.74
CA ILE A 224 -0.74 -3.85 -10.35
C ILE A 224 -1.50 -5.03 -9.72
N ALA A 225 -2.84 -5.09 -9.89
CA ALA A 225 -3.64 -6.22 -9.40
C ALA A 225 -3.17 -7.55 -9.97
N GLN A 226 -3.01 -7.62 -11.30
CA GLN A 226 -2.58 -8.81 -12.02
C GLN A 226 -1.21 -9.29 -11.55
N HIS A 227 -0.25 -8.36 -11.41
CA HIS A 227 1.09 -8.72 -10.96
C HIS A 227 1.09 -9.20 -9.50
N PHE A 228 0.40 -8.49 -8.59
CA PHE A 228 0.29 -8.90 -7.19
C PHE A 228 -0.34 -10.30 -7.04
N VAL A 229 -1.40 -10.59 -7.80
CA VAL A 229 -2.04 -11.92 -7.80
C VAL A 229 -1.09 -12.99 -8.35
N HIS A 230 -0.31 -12.66 -9.40
CA HIS A 230 0.72 -13.56 -9.93
C HIS A 230 1.79 -13.89 -8.88
N GLU A 231 2.27 -12.90 -8.15
CA GLU A 231 3.26 -13.09 -7.07
C GLU A 231 2.70 -13.93 -5.91
N ALA A 232 1.42 -13.72 -5.54
CA ALA A 232 0.73 -14.54 -4.55
C ALA A 232 0.58 -16.01 -5.03
N ASP A 233 0.30 -16.24 -6.30
CA ASP A 233 0.23 -17.60 -6.86
C ASP A 233 1.61 -18.28 -6.91
N ALA A 234 2.64 -17.53 -7.27
CA ALA A 234 4.03 -18.00 -7.23
C ALA A 234 4.46 -18.36 -5.81
N PHE A 235 4.17 -17.50 -4.83
CA PHE A 235 4.44 -17.75 -3.41
C PHE A 235 3.76 -19.06 -2.94
N ARG A 236 2.47 -19.22 -3.22
CA ARG A 236 1.70 -20.42 -2.89
C ARG A 236 2.32 -21.68 -3.49
N SER A 237 2.74 -21.59 -4.75
CA SER A 237 3.23 -22.75 -5.51
C SER A 237 4.66 -23.18 -5.14
N LEU A 238 5.53 -22.21 -4.80
CA LEU A 238 6.95 -22.42 -4.58
C LEU A 238 7.34 -22.49 -3.10
N ILE A 239 6.69 -21.72 -2.26
CA ILE A 239 7.03 -21.58 -0.83
C ILE A 239 6.12 -22.43 0.06
N ARG A 240 4.88 -22.69 -0.36
CA ARG A 240 3.90 -23.55 0.32
C ARG A 240 3.48 -24.73 -0.55
N PRO A 241 4.40 -25.61 -0.97
CA PRO A 241 3.97 -26.85 -1.64
C PRO A 241 3.07 -27.63 -0.68
N ARG A 242 1.95 -28.15 -1.19
CA ARG A 242 1.00 -29.00 -0.46
C ARG A 242 1.64 -30.31 -0.02
#